data_40e5e988307d932d88553597a1b35961
#
_entry.id   40e5e988307d932d88553597a1b35961
#
_cell.length_a   1.000
_cell.length_b   1.000
_cell.length_c   1.000
_cell.angle_alpha   90.00
_cell.angle_beta   90.00
_cell.angle_gamma   90.00
#
_symmetry.space_group_name_H-M   'P 1'
#
loop_
_entity.id
_entity.type
_entity.pdbx_description
1 polymer ?
#
loop_
_entity_poly.entity_id
_entity_poly.type
_entity_poly.pdbx_seq_one_letter_code
_entity_poly.pdbx_strand_id
1 'polypeptide(L)'
;MIKKHIPNSITCCNLISGCIATYFAFRHDFEWALAWMVIGAVFDFFDGMTARLLHVSSPIGKELDSLADDITFGLAPSAMLFAELGVVAYPSALEPLREVLPFVAFVMAAFSALRLAQFNLDERQSLGFIGLPTPANALFWGSLMVGVAPHFESSPLWAVAMVVGVLVSSYLLVSEIPMFALKFKQWGWKGNEVKYLFVLSCIPILALLRISGIAVIIAWYVLLSAMVAKKPTPQNH
;
A
#
# COMPACT_ATOMS: atom_id res chain seq x y z
N MET A 1 -6.81 -3.86 -33.37
CA MET A 1 -7.71 -4.34 -32.29
C MET A 1 -6.95 -5.10 -31.20
N ILE A 2 -6.10 -6.05 -31.54
CA ILE A 2 -5.35 -6.92 -30.58
C ILE A 2 -4.43 -6.12 -29.62
N LYS A 3 -3.74 -5.08 -30.09
CA LYS A 3 -2.79 -4.28 -29.26
C LYS A 3 -3.39 -3.69 -27.97
N LYS A 4 -4.69 -3.37 -27.96
CA LYS A 4 -5.38 -2.82 -26.76
C LYS A 4 -5.61 -3.88 -25.67
N HIS A 5 -5.60 -5.15 -26.02
CA HIS A 5 -5.86 -6.24 -25.08
C HIS A 5 -4.61 -6.70 -24.34
N ILE A 6 -3.39 -6.37 -24.85
CA ILE A 6 -2.13 -6.79 -24.22
C ILE A 6 -1.98 -6.17 -22.81
N PRO A 7 -2.08 -4.82 -22.62
CA PRO A 7 -2.03 -4.26 -21.27
C PRO A 7 -3.10 -4.84 -20.36
N ASN A 8 -4.36 -4.92 -20.81
CA ASN A 8 -5.46 -5.46 -20.01
C ASN A 8 -5.22 -6.92 -19.57
N SER A 9 -4.54 -7.73 -20.40
CA SER A 9 -4.18 -9.10 -20.02
C SER A 9 -3.12 -9.10 -18.91
N ILE A 10 -2.17 -8.16 -18.90
CA ILE A 10 -1.18 -8.00 -17.86
C ILE A 10 -1.86 -7.51 -16.56
N THR A 11 -2.80 -6.56 -16.67
CA THR A 11 -3.63 -6.13 -15.53
C THR A 11 -4.44 -7.29 -14.93
N CYS A 12 -4.96 -8.20 -15.76
CA CYS A 12 -5.60 -9.42 -15.26
C CYS A 12 -4.62 -10.32 -14.50
N CYS A 13 -3.33 -10.37 -14.88
CA CYS A 13 -2.32 -11.09 -14.11
C CYS A 13 -2.06 -10.42 -12.76
N ASN A 14 -2.08 -9.09 -12.65
CA ASN A 14 -2.07 -8.38 -11.37
C ASN A 14 -3.25 -8.83 -10.50
N LEU A 15 -4.48 -8.78 -11.00
CA LEU A 15 -5.69 -9.20 -10.29
C LEU A 15 -5.60 -10.66 -9.81
N ILE A 16 -5.17 -11.58 -10.67
CA ILE A 16 -4.99 -12.99 -10.30
C ILE A 16 -3.96 -13.13 -9.19
N SER A 17 -2.85 -12.37 -9.25
CA SER A 17 -1.83 -12.35 -8.19
C SER A 17 -2.42 -11.91 -6.86
N GLY A 18 -3.27 -10.87 -6.86
CA GLY A 18 -3.98 -10.40 -5.66
C GLY A 18 -4.94 -11.45 -5.08
N CYS A 19 -5.66 -12.19 -5.94
CA CYS A 19 -6.51 -13.30 -5.51
C CYS A 19 -5.68 -14.41 -4.85
N ILE A 20 -4.53 -14.77 -5.43
CA ILE A 20 -3.63 -15.78 -4.86
C ILE A 20 -3.02 -15.28 -3.54
N ALA A 21 -2.62 -14.02 -3.47
CA ALA A 21 -2.15 -13.39 -2.22
C ALA A 21 -3.20 -13.48 -1.11
N THR A 22 -4.47 -13.19 -1.43
CA THR A 22 -5.61 -13.29 -0.50
C THR A 22 -5.82 -14.73 -0.03
N TYR A 23 -5.68 -15.71 -0.91
CA TYR A 23 -5.75 -17.13 -0.53
C TYR A 23 -4.68 -17.50 0.49
N PHE A 24 -3.41 -17.10 0.27
CA PHE A 24 -2.33 -17.36 1.21
C PHE A 24 -2.50 -16.59 2.52
N ALA A 25 -3.05 -15.37 2.47
CA ALA A 25 -3.38 -14.59 3.66
C ALA A 25 -4.32 -15.35 4.61
N PHE A 26 -5.41 -15.93 4.11
CA PHE A 26 -6.34 -16.75 4.90
C PHE A 26 -5.74 -18.07 5.42
N ARG A 27 -4.63 -18.51 4.84
CA ARG A 27 -3.89 -19.66 5.32
C ARG A 27 -2.79 -19.31 6.32
N HIS A 28 -2.67 -18.04 6.74
CA HIS A 28 -1.57 -17.51 7.56
C HIS A 28 -0.17 -17.72 6.93
N ASP A 29 -0.10 -17.89 5.62
CA ASP A 29 1.16 -17.98 4.89
C ASP A 29 1.52 -16.59 4.34
N PHE A 30 1.93 -15.71 5.26
CA PHE A 30 2.13 -14.30 4.95
C PHE A 30 3.34 -14.06 4.04
N GLU A 31 4.32 -14.95 4.03
CA GLU A 31 5.46 -14.86 3.12
C GLU A 31 5.00 -15.01 1.66
N TRP A 32 4.20 -16.04 1.38
CA TRP A 32 3.64 -16.24 0.04
C TRP A 32 2.58 -15.20 -0.31
N ALA A 33 1.80 -14.73 0.65
CA ALA A 33 0.88 -13.62 0.44
C ALA A 33 1.62 -12.36 -0.01
N LEU A 34 2.68 -11.96 0.71
CA LEU A 34 3.53 -10.83 0.34
C LEU A 34 4.22 -11.05 -1.01
N ALA A 35 4.75 -12.24 -1.27
CA ALA A 35 5.39 -12.56 -2.55
C ALA A 35 4.44 -12.36 -3.73
N TRP A 36 3.21 -12.84 -3.63
CA TRP A 36 2.20 -12.66 -4.67
C TRP A 36 1.72 -11.21 -4.81
N MET A 37 1.67 -10.44 -3.71
CA MET A 37 1.42 -8.99 -3.80
C MET A 37 2.53 -8.27 -4.56
N VAL A 38 3.80 -8.64 -4.33
CA VAL A 38 4.95 -8.09 -5.07
C VAL A 38 4.90 -8.49 -6.55
N ILE A 39 4.54 -9.74 -6.86
CA ILE A 39 4.33 -10.19 -8.25
C ILE A 39 3.21 -9.36 -8.92
N GLY A 40 2.11 -9.11 -8.19
CA GLY A 40 1.04 -8.23 -8.67
C GLY A 40 1.54 -6.82 -8.98
N ALA A 41 2.35 -6.22 -8.08
CA ALA A 41 2.96 -4.90 -8.30
C ALA A 41 3.89 -4.87 -9.53
N VAL A 42 4.56 -5.98 -9.83
CA VAL A 42 5.37 -6.12 -11.05
C VAL A 42 4.48 -6.11 -12.29
N PHE A 43 3.37 -6.84 -12.27
CA PHE A 43 2.41 -6.83 -13.39
C PHE A 43 1.76 -5.45 -13.58
N ASP A 44 1.36 -4.77 -12.51
CA ASP A 44 0.85 -3.39 -12.54
C ASP A 44 1.85 -2.42 -13.21
N PHE A 45 3.12 -2.48 -12.82
CA PHE A 45 4.17 -1.69 -13.46
C PHE A 45 4.27 -1.98 -14.97
N PHE A 46 4.20 -3.26 -15.37
CA PHE A 46 4.36 -3.68 -16.75
C PHE A 46 3.14 -3.36 -17.61
N ASP A 47 1.92 -3.38 -17.10
CA ASP A 47 0.74 -3.03 -17.90
C ASP A 47 0.74 -1.54 -18.26
N GLY A 48 1.02 -0.65 -17.31
CA GLY A 48 1.19 0.78 -17.56
C GLY A 48 2.38 1.10 -18.49
N MET A 49 3.49 0.37 -18.36
CA MET A 49 4.63 0.49 -19.27
C MET A 49 4.24 0.04 -20.70
N THR A 50 3.58 -1.09 -20.82
CA THR A 50 3.13 -1.67 -22.11
C THR A 50 2.11 -0.77 -22.79
N ALA A 51 1.15 -0.22 -22.04
CA ALA A 51 0.18 0.73 -22.58
C ALA A 51 0.86 1.96 -23.19
N ARG A 52 1.86 2.53 -22.50
CA ARG A 52 2.66 3.66 -23.00
C ARG A 52 3.48 3.30 -24.24
N LEU A 53 4.16 2.15 -24.23
CA LEU A 53 4.99 1.70 -25.37
C LEU A 53 4.17 1.40 -26.63
N LEU A 54 2.98 0.87 -26.47
CA LEU A 54 2.06 0.57 -27.58
C LEU A 54 1.21 1.76 -28.01
N HIS A 55 1.33 2.90 -27.30
CA HIS A 55 0.49 4.10 -27.48
C HIS A 55 -1.01 3.78 -27.45
N VAL A 56 -1.43 2.92 -26.53
CA VAL A 56 -2.85 2.54 -26.35
C VAL A 56 -3.34 2.99 -24.98
N SER A 57 -4.56 3.51 -24.96
CA SER A 57 -5.30 3.79 -23.74
C SER A 57 -6.76 3.40 -23.97
N SER A 58 -7.44 2.96 -22.93
CA SER A 58 -8.87 2.69 -22.98
C SER A 58 -9.50 2.98 -21.62
N PRO A 59 -10.76 3.50 -21.60
CA PRO A 59 -11.49 3.67 -20.34
C PRO A 59 -11.60 2.36 -19.55
N ILE A 60 -11.89 1.24 -20.24
CA ILE A 60 -11.96 -0.09 -19.61
C ILE A 60 -10.61 -0.48 -18.98
N GLY A 61 -9.48 -0.17 -19.63
CA GLY A 61 -8.16 -0.48 -19.08
C GLY A 61 -7.90 0.28 -17.77
N LYS A 62 -8.28 1.55 -17.69
CA LYS A 62 -8.14 2.37 -16.47
C LYS A 62 -8.99 1.84 -15.31
N GLU A 63 -10.23 1.46 -15.60
CA GLU A 63 -11.13 0.88 -14.57
C GLU A 63 -10.65 -0.50 -14.11
N LEU A 64 -10.20 -1.35 -15.05
CA LEU A 64 -9.66 -2.67 -14.76
C LEU A 64 -8.41 -2.60 -13.88
N ASP A 65 -7.52 -1.64 -14.16
CA ASP A 65 -6.33 -1.34 -13.38
C ASP A 65 -6.69 -1.02 -11.91
N SER A 66 -7.63 -0.11 -11.70
CA SER A 66 -8.09 0.23 -10.35
C SER A 66 -8.73 -0.95 -9.61
N LEU A 67 -9.49 -1.79 -10.32
CA LEU A 67 -10.10 -2.99 -9.73
C LEU A 67 -9.04 -4.05 -9.38
N ALA A 68 -8.03 -4.23 -10.23
CA ALA A 68 -6.93 -5.14 -9.97
C ALA A 68 -6.09 -4.68 -8.76
N ASP A 69 -5.80 -3.38 -8.70
CA ASP A 69 -5.07 -2.76 -7.61
C ASP A 69 -5.80 -2.86 -6.28
N ASP A 70 -7.13 -2.70 -6.28
CA ASP A 70 -7.90 -2.84 -5.04
C ASP A 70 -7.88 -4.27 -4.50
N ILE A 71 -7.91 -5.29 -5.37
CA ILE A 71 -7.74 -6.68 -4.96
C ILE A 71 -6.33 -6.95 -4.44
N THR A 72 -5.30 -6.49 -5.15
CA THR A 72 -3.90 -6.80 -4.84
C THR A 72 -3.38 -5.98 -3.66
N PHE A 73 -3.73 -4.69 -3.58
CA PHE A 73 -3.19 -3.76 -2.60
C PHE A 73 -4.20 -3.26 -1.55
N GLY A 74 -5.48 -3.55 -1.73
CA GLY A 74 -6.54 -3.28 -0.77
C GLY A 74 -6.95 -4.56 -0.03
N LEU A 75 -7.50 -5.53 -0.75
CA LEU A 75 -8.07 -6.73 -0.17
C LEU A 75 -7.01 -7.69 0.40
N ALA A 76 -5.94 -7.98 -0.33
CA ALA A 76 -4.95 -8.97 0.12
C ALA A 76 -4.29 -8.59 1.46
N PRO A 77 -3.77 -7.35 1.68
CA PRO A 77 -3.23 -6.96 2.98
C PRO A 77 -4.31 -6.88 4.07
N SER A 78 -5.56 -6.52 3.72
CA SER A 78 -6.69 -6.56 4.66
C SER A 78 -7.01 -8.00 5.09
N ALA A 79 -6.92 -8.97 4.19
CA ALA A 79 -7.09 -10.38 4.51
C ALA A 79 -5.98 -10.92 5.42
N MET A 80 -4.72 -10.47 5.25
CA MET A 80 -3.63 -10.81 6.18
C MET A 80 -3.94 -10.32 7.59
N LEU A 81 -4.37 -9.08 7.72
CA LEU A 81 -4.76 -8.48 9.00
C LEU A 81 -5.98 -9.14 9.62
N PHE A 82 -7.00 -9.44 8.81
CA PHE A 82 -8.19 -10.16 9.27
C PHE A 82 -7.84 -11.53 9.84
N ALA A 83 -7.02 -12.29 9.11
CA ALA A 83 -6.58 -13.61 9.54
C ALA A 83 -5.82 -13.52 10.86
N GLU A 84 -4.85 -12.60 10.98
CA GLU A 84 -4.04 -12.44 12.19
C GLU A 84 -4.88 -11.95 13.38
N LEU A 85 -5.75 -10.96 13.19
CA LEU A 85 -6.66 -10.49 14.24
C LEU A 85 -7.62 -11.60 14.73
N GLY A 86 -7.92 -12.60 13.90
CA GLY A 86 -8.73 -13.74 14.30
C GLY A 86 -8.06 -14.67 15.32
N VAL A 87 -6.73 -14.69 15.40
CA VAL A 87 -5.96 -15.63 16.22
C VAL A 87 -5.19 -15.00 17.38
N VAL A 88 -4.82 -13.71 17.28
CA VAL A 88 -4.07 -13.03 18.34
C VAL A 88 -4.86 -12.94 19.65
N ALA A 89 -4.15 -12.84 20.77
CA ALA A 89 -4.76 -12.58 22.07
C ALA A 89 -5.28 -11.15 22.17
N TYR A 90 -6.44 -10.97 22.79
CA TYR A 90 -7.03 -9.67 23.07
C TYR A 90 -6.87 -9.29 24.54
N PRO A 91 -6.78 -7.98 24.88
CA PRO A 91 -6.95 -7.52 26.25
C PRO A 91 -8.34 -7.93 26.78
N SER A 92 -8.45 -8.22 28.08
CA SER A 92 -9.70 -8.68 28.70
C SER A 92 -10.91 -7.75 28.44
N ALA A 93 -10.66 -6.45 28.31
CA ALA A 93 -11.70 -5.47 27.99
C ALA A 93 -12.23 -5.59 26.55
N LEU A 94 -11.48 -6.12 25.62
CA LEU A 94 -11.84 -6.29 24.21
C LEU A 94 -12.22 -7.74 23.85
N GLU A 95 -12.00 -8.69 24.77
CA GLU A 95 -12.33 -10.10 24.56
C GLU A 95 -13.79 -10.34 24.13
N PRO A 96 -14.81 -9.61 24.64
CA PRO A 96 -16.18 -9.76 24.16
C PRO A 96 -16.41 -9.37 22.70
N LEU A 97 -15.47 -8.62 22.10
CA LEU A 97 -15.53 -8.16 20.70
C LEU A 97 -14.67 -9.00 19.76
N ARG A 98 -14.03 -10.07 20.24
CA ARG A 98 -13.09 -10.91 19.49
C ARG A 98 -13.64 -11.40 18.15
N GLU A 99 -14.93 -11.75 18.10
CA GLU A 99 -15.57 -12.23 16.88
C GLU A 99 -15.82 -11.13 15.83
N VAL A 100 -15.81 -9.87 16.25
CA VAL A 100 -16.19 -8.73 15.40
C VAL A 100 -14.97 -7.89 15.01
N LEU A 101 -14.00 -7.73 15.91
CA LEU A 101 -12.84 -6.86 15.68
C LEU A 101 -12.03 -7.21 14.44
N PRO A 102 -11.84 -8.48 14.03
CA PRO A 102 -11.11 -8.81 12.81
C PRO A 102 -11.68 -8.13 11.55
N PHE A 103 -13.00 -7.92 11.49
CA PHE A 103 -13.63 -7.29 10.33
C PHE A 103 -13.24 -5.82 10.15
N VAL A 104 -12.68 -5.16 11.16
CA VAL A 104 -12.11 -3.81 11.04
C VAL A 104 -11.00 -3.76 9.96
N ALA A 105 -10.29 -4.86 9.73
CA ALA A 105 -9.28 -4.95 8.68
C ALA A 105 -9.84 -4.59 7.29
N PHE A 106 -11.10 -4.91 6.99
CA PHE A 106 -11.71 -4.61 5.69
C PHE A 106 -12.08 -3.13 5.50
N VAL A 107 -12.03 -2.31 6.56
CA VAL A 107 -12.11 -0.85 6.42
C VAL A 107 -10.98 -0.35 5.54
N MET A 108 -9.78 -0.95 5.66
CA MET A 108 -8.64 -0.57 4.83
C MET A 108 -8.88 -0.89 3.34
N ALA A 109 -9.50 -2.02 3.00
CA ALA A 109 -9.88 -2.32 1.62
C ALA A 109 -10.89 -1.30 1.08
N ALA A 110 -11.91 -0.95 1.85
CA ALA A 110 -12.89 0.07 1.44
C ALA A 110 -12.25 1.44 1.21
N PHE A 111 -11.30 1.85 2.06
CA PHE A 111 -10.57 3.11 1.89
C PHE A 111 -9.55 3.06 0.75
N SER A 112 -9.01 1.88 0.44
CA SER A 112 -8.19 1.64 -0.75
C SER A 112 -9.01 1.86 -2.02
N ALA A 113 -10.19 1.26 -2.13
CA ALA A 113 -11.11 1.47 -3.25
C ALA A 113 -11.49 2.95 -3.40
N LEU A 114 -11.84 3.62 -2.28
CA LEU A 114 -12.16 5.04 -2.28
C LEU A 114 -11.01 5.89 -2.78
N ARG A 115 -9.78 5.61 -2.33
CA ARG A 115 -8.59 6.30 -2.80
C ARG A 115 -8.35 6.14 -4.29
N LEU A 116 -8.49 4.92 -4.82
CA LEU A 116 -8.31 4.64 -6.25
C LEU A 116 -9.37 5.37 -7.08
N ALA A 117 -10.61 5.40 -6.62
CA ALA A 117 -11.68 6.17 -7.25
C ALA A 117 -11.39 7.68 -7.25
N GLN A 118 -10.92 8.23 -6.11
CA GLN A 118 -10.52 9.64 -6.02
C GLN A 118 -9.34 9.95 -6.94
N PHE A 119 -8.33 9.08 -6.99
CA PHE A 119 -7.16 9.24 -7.86
C PHE A 119 -7.55 9.29 -9.33
N ASN A 120 -8.53 8.51 -9.74
CA ASN A 120 -9.02 8.50 -11.11
C ASN A 120 -9.71 9.79 -11.55
N LEU A 121 -10.25 10.56 -10.61
CA LEU A 121 -11.00 11.79 -10.84
C LEU A 121 -10.19 13.07 -10.58
N ASP A 122 -9.11 12.99 -9.81
CA ASP A 122 -8.35 14.15 -9.35
C ASP A 122 -7.19 14.50 -10.30
N GLU A 123 -7.38 15.56 -11.10
CA GLU A 123 -6.37 16.08 -12.04
C GLU A 123 -5.12 16.67 -11.35
N ARG A 124 -5.22 17.04 -10.06
CA ARG A 124 -4.10 17.62 -9.28
C ARG A 124 -2.96 16.62 -9.08
N GLN A 125 -3.24 15.32 -9.13
CA GLN A 125 -2.29 14.25 -8.87
C GLN A 125 -1.28 14.02 -10.02
N SER A 126 -1.39 14.75 -11.11
CA SER A 126 -0.40 14.74 -12.20
C SER A 126 1.00 15.25 -11.76
N LEU A 127 1.07 16.07 -10.73
CA LEU A 127 2.30 16.70 -10.24
C LEU A 127 2.93 16.02 -9.02
N GLY A 128 2.18 15.17 -8.31
CA GLY A 128 2.63 14.50 -7.09
C GLY A 128 1.53 13.61 -6.52
N PHE A 129 1.87 12.77 -5.56
CA PHE A 129 0.87 11.96 -4.86
C PHE A 129 0.24 12.75 -3.70
N ILE A 130 -1.08 12.66 -3.56
CA ILE A 130 -1.83 13.14 -2.41
C ILE A 130 -2.33 11.91 -1.67
N GLY A 131 -2.07 11.83 -0.37
CA GLY A 131 -2.35 10.64 0.44
C GLY A 131 -1.38 9.48 0.24
N LEU A 132 -1.46 8.48 1.11
CA LEU A 132 -0.61 7.29 1.06
C LEU A 132 -0.93 6.45 -0.19
N PRO A 133 0.07 6.12 -1.05
CA PRO A 133 -0.16 5.23 -2.19
C PRO A 133 -0.62 3.84 -1.75
N THR A 134 -1.63 3.29 -2.43
CA THR A 134 -2.20 1.97 -2.11
C THR A 134 -1.15 0.86 -2.12
N PRO A 135 -0.23 0.75 -3.11
CA PRO A 135 0.84 -0.25 -3.07
C PRO A 135 1.81 -0.06 -1.89
N ALA A 136 2.08 1.19 -1.49
CA ALA A 136 2.93 1.44 -0.33
C ALA A 136 2.27 0.96 0.96
N ASN A 137 0.98 1.25 1.15
CA ASN A 137 0.22 0.73 2.29
C ASN A 137 0.19 -0.80 2.33
N ALA A 138 0.00 -1.45 1.17
CA ALA A 138 0.01 -2.90 1.06
C ALA A 138 1.37 -3.51 1.44
N LEU A 139 2.47 -2.93 0.95
CA LEU A 139 3.82 -3.36 1.31
C LEU A 139 4.14 -3.11 2.78
N PHE A 140 3.64 -2.01 3.37
CA PHE A 140 3.77 -1.75 4.80
C PHE A 140 3.17 -2.89 5.61
N TRP A 141 1.90 -3.20 5.40
CA TRP A 141 1.22 -4.25 6.16
C TRP A 141 1.74 -5.64 5.84
N GLY A 142 1.98 -5.96 4.55
CA GLY A 142 2.51 -7.25 4.16
C GLY A 142 3.89 -7.53 4.76
N SER A 143 4.81 -6.56 4.73
CA SER A 143 6.14 -6.73 5.31
C SER A 143 6.13 -6.72 6.85
N LEU A 144 5.20 -5.99 7.46
CA LEU A 144 5.00 -6.01 8.91
C LEU A 144 4.48 -7.40 9.36
N MET A 145 3.49 -7.95 8.68
CA MET A 145 2.96 -9.28 8.99
C MET A 145 4.05 -10.36 8.87
N VAL A 146 4.82 -10.38 7.79
CA VAL A 146 5.91 -11.36 7.62
C VAL A 146 6.98 -11.23 8.70
N GLY A 147 7.34 -10.00 9.07
CA GLY A 147 8.47 -9.79 9.95
C GLY A 147 8.15 -9.82 11.44
N VAL A 148 6.91 -9.51 11.83
CA VAL A 148 6.54 -9.29 13.25
C VAL A 148 5.47 -10.27 13.73
N ALA A 149 4.69 -10.91 12.84
CA ALA A 149 3.65 -11.87 13.23
C ALA A 149 4.12 -12.94 14.22
N PRO A 150 5.32 -13.53 14.10
CA PRO A 150 5.82 -14.50 15.08
C PRO A 150 5.94 -13.97 16.51
N HIS A 151 5.92 -12.63 16.68
CA HIS A 151 6.03 -11.97 17.99
C HIS A 151 4.69 -11.50 18.54
N PHE A 152 3.60 -11.57 17.76
CA PHE A 152 2.28 -11.07 18.18
C PHE A 152 1.66 -11.85 19.34
N GLU A 153 2.04 -13.11 19.52
CA GLU A 153 1.64 -13.91 20.68
C GLU A 153 2.19 -13.39 22.01
N SER A 154 3.24 -12.55 21.97
CA SER A 154 3.93 -12.05 23.17
C SER A 154 3.12 -11.05 24.00
N SER A 155 2.12 -10.38 23.40
CA SER A 155 1.32 -9.37 24.13
C SER A 155 -0.03 -9.10 23.47
N PRO A 156 -1.12 -9.05 24.27
CA PRO A 156 -2.45 -8.65 23.78
C PRO A 156 -2.51 -7.22 23.20
N LEU A 157 -1.51 -6.39 23.48
CA LEU A 157 -1.44 -5.02 22.95
C LEU A 157 -1.25 -4.99 21.43
N TRP A 158 -0.76 -6.07 20.83
CA TRP A 158 -0.63 -6.16 19.37
C TRP A 158 -1.98 -6.10 18.66
N ALA A 159 -3.04 -6.70 19.20
CA ALA A 159 -4.39 -6.59 18.65
C ALA A 159 -4.84 -5.12 18.59
N VAL A 160 -4.61 -4.37 19.68
CA VAL A 160 -4.93 -2.94 19.73
C VAL A 160 -4.09 -2.16 18.73
N ALA A 161 -2.79 -2.43 18.65
CA ALA A 161 -1.88 -1.76 17.73
C ALA A 161 -2.30 -1.99 16.25
N MET A 162 -2.71 -3.21 15.89
CA MET A 162 -3.20 -3.53 14.55
C MET A 162 -4.51 -2.80 14.25
N VAL A 163 -5.49 -2.82 15.14
CA VAL A 163 -6.77 -2.12 14.94
C VAL A 163 -6.54 -0.61 14.76
N VAL A 164 -5.77 0.01 15.64
CA VAL A 164 -5.42 1.43 15.54
C VAL A 164 -4.64 1.71 14.26
N GLY A 165 -3.67 0.86 13.93
CA GLY A 165 -2.87 0.98 12.72
C GLY A 165 -3.71 0.91 11.45
N VAL A 166 -4.70 -0.01 11.37
CA VAL A 166 -5.67 -0.08 10.27
C VAL A 166 -6.43 1.22 10.12
N LEU A 167 -6.96 1.78 11.20
CA LEU A 167 -7.72 3.03 11.14
C LEU A 167 -6.84 4.21 10.72
N VAL A 168 -5.62 4.29 11.24
CA VAL A 168 -4.65 5.32 10.86
C VAL A 168 -4.25 5.19 9.40
N SER A 169 -3.90 4.00 8.92
CA SER A 169 -3.50 3.78 7.53
C SER A 169 -4.68 4.01 6.57
N SER A 170 -5.90 3.63 6.94
CA SER A 170 -7.11 3.92 6.16
C SER A 170 -7.33 5.43 6.01
N TYR A 171 -7.16 6.18 7.10
CA TYR A 171 -7.20 7.65 7.03
C TYR A 171 -6.10 8.22 6.14
N LEU A 172 -4.86 7.71 6.23
CA LEU A 172 -3.73 8.17 5.43
C LEU A 172 -3.94 7.92 3.93
N LEU A 173 -4.64 6.85 3.54
CA LEU A 173 -4.96 6.56 2.13
C LEU A 173 -5.75 7.71 1.48
N VAL A 174 -6.71 8.31 2.19
CA VAL A 174 -7.58 9.37 1.67
C VAL A 174 -7.22 10.78 2.18
N SER A 175 -6.13 10.90 2.95
CA SER A 175 -5.68 12.18 3.49
C SER A 175 -5.16 13.11 2.37
N GLU A 176 -5.30 14.42 2.55
CA GLU A 176 -4.73 15.41 1.63
C GLU A 176 -3.25 15.74 1.91
N ILE A 177 -2.51 14.83 2.55
CA ILE A 177 -1.09 15.02 2.84
C ILE A 177 -0.31 14.87 1.53
N PRO A 178 0.41 15.90 1.07
CA PRO A 178 1.24 15.80 -0.13
C PRO A 178 2.44 14.90 0.16
N MET A 179 2.54 13.81 -0.59
CA MET A 179 3.67 12.89 -0.50
C MET A 179 4.77 13.33 -1.47
N PHE A 180 6.02 13.40 -0.99
CA PHE A 180 7.11 13.80 -1.88
C PHE A 180 7.40 12.70 -2.91
N ALA A 181 7.57 13.13 -4.17
CA ALA A 181 7.92 12.20 -5.25
C ALA A 181 9.44 11.95 -5.28
N LEU A 182 9.84 10.67 -5.39
CA LEU A 182 11.24 10.26 -5.58
C LEU A 182 11.74 10.52 -7.03
N LYS A 183 11.12 11.49 -7.73
CA LYS A 183 11.56 11.91 -9.07
C LYS A 183 12.67 12.95 -8.93
N PHE A 184 13.84 12.65 -9.48
CA PHE A 184 14.96 13.59 -9.57
C PHE A 184 14.86 14.37 -10.88
N LYS A 185 14.53 15.68 -10.79
CA LYS A 185 14.57 16.58 -11.96
C LYS A 185 15.99 16.96 -12.33
N GLN A 186 16.90 16.96 -11.38
CA GLN A 186 18.33 17.18 -11.51
C GLN A 186 19.06 16.38 -10.44
N TRP A 187 20.28 15.95 -10.73
CA TRP A 187 21.06 15.08 -9.84
C TRP A 187 21.88 15.82 -8.77
N GLY A 188 21.80 17.16 -8.73
CA GLY A 188 22.47 17.95 -7.72
C GLY A 188 21.92 17.70 -6.31
N TRP A 189 22.76 17.90 -5.28
CA TRP A 189 22.36 17.80 -3.88
C TRP A 189 21.32 18.85 -3.52
N LYS A 190 21.53 20.10 -3.95
CA LYS A 190 20.67 21.24 -3.61
C LYS A 190 19.25 21.05 -4.17
N GLY A 191 18.27 21.01 -3.28
CA GLY A 191 16.86 20.75 -3.60
C GLY A 191 16.45 19.29 -3.66
N ASN A 192 17.38 18.35 -3.40
CA ASN A 192 17.13 16.91 -3.29
C ASN A 192 17.57 16.34 -1.93
N GLU A 193 17.88 17.19 -0.96
CA GLU A 193 18.47 16.79 0.34
C GLU A 193 17.62 15.71 1.03
N VAL A 194 16.29 15.95 1.10
CA VAL A 194 15.35 15.01 1.73
C VAL A 194 15.31 13.67 1.01
N LYS A 195 15.36 13.68 -0.34
CA LYS A 195 15.34 12.45 -1.13
C LYS A 195 16.61 11.64 -0.93
N TYR A 196 17.76 12.30 -0.93
CA TYR A 196 19.04 11.62 -0.67
C TYR A 196 19.11 11.09 0.76
N LEU A 197 18.68 11.88 1.75
CA LEU A 197 18.61 11.42 3.14
C LEU A 197 17.72 10.20 3.28
N PHE A 198 16.54 10.23 2.63
CA PHE A 198 15.60 9.09 2.62
C PHE A 198 16.24 7.86 2.00
N VAL A 199 16.78 7.96 0.77
CA VAL A 199 17.38 6.81 0.06
C VAL A 199 18.57 6.24 0.83
N LEU A 200 19.45 7.09 1.38
CA LEU A 200 20.59 6.65 2.18
C LEU A 200 20.15 5.96 3.48
N SER A 201 19.07 6.41 4.11
CA SER A 201 18.54 5.77 5.32
C SER A 201 17.88 4.40 5.04
N CYS A 202 17.38 4.15 3.82
CA CYS A 202 16.79 2.86 3.46
C CYS A 202 17.82 1.71 3.52
N ILE A 203 19.08 1.98 3.18
CA ILE A 203 20.14 0.95 3.12
C ILE A 203 20.36 0.29 4.50
N PRO A 204 20.71 1.03 5.57
CA PRO A 204 20.90 0.43 6.89
C PRO A 204 19.61 -0.17 7.46
N ILE A 205 18.43 0.42 7.19
CA ILE A 205 17.15 -0.13 7.66
C ILE A 205 16.92 -1.52 7.06
N LEU A 206 17.10 -1.69 5.75
CA LEU A 206 16.94 -3.00 5.10
C LEU A 206 18.01 -4.00 5.54
N ALA A 207 19.25 -3.56 5.72
CA ALA A 207 20.35 -4.43 6.16
C ALA A 207 20.10 -4.99 7.58
N LEU A 208 19.53 -4.17 8.49
CA LEU A 208 19.28 -4.55 9.88
C LEU A 208 17.96 -5.30 10.05
N LEU A 209 16.89 -4.85 9.41
CA LEU A 209 15.53 -5.33 9.66
C LEU A 209 14.99 -6.26 8.56
N ARG A 210 15.76 -6.50 7.50
CA ARG A 210 15.38 -7.37 6.38
C ARG A 210 13.97 -6.99 5.85
N ILE A 211 13.03 -7.95 5.78
CA ILE A 211 11.67 -7.75 5.23
C ILE A 211 10.89 -6.71 6.06
N SER A 212 10.95 -6.75 7.40
CA SER A 212 10.29 -5.75 8.26
C SER A 212 10.80 -4.33 8.03
N GLY A 213 12.02 -4.18 7.49
CA GLY A 213 12.59 -2.88 7.11
C GLY A 213 11.75 -2.13 6.09
N ILE A 214 11.00 -2.83 5.24
CA ILE A 214 10.08 -2.21 4.27
C ILE A 214 9.00 -1.42 4.99
N ALA A 215 8.38 -1.99 6.04
CA ALA A 215 7.39 -1.29 6.85
C ALA A 215 7.97 -0.04 7.50
N VAL A 216 9.17 -0.14 8.08
CA VAL A 216 9.86 1.01 8.70
C VAL A 216 10.18 2.11 7.66
N ILE A 217 10.62 1.74 6.47
CA ILE A 217 10.88 2.68 5.37
C ILE A 217 9.60 3.40 4.96
N ILE A 218 8.49 2.71 4.85
CA ILE A 218 7.22 3.33 4.46
C ILE A 218 6.71 4.26 5.56
N ALA A 219 6.78 3.85 6.83
CA ALA A 219 6.46 4.73 7.95
C ALA A 219 7.35 5.99 7.94
N TRP A 220 8.65 5.83 7.71
CA TRP A 220 9.62 6.92 7.58
C TRP A 220 9.30 7.84 6.40
N TYR A 221 8.93 7.27 5.23
CA TYR A 221 8.47 8.03 4.07
C TYR A 221 7.27 8.91 4.40
N VAL A 222 6.27 8.36 5.10
CA VAL A 222 5.06 9.11 5.51
C VAL A 222 5.44 10.24 6.47
N LEU A 223 6.25 9.96 7.48
CA LEU A 223 6.70 10.96 8.45
C LEU A 223 7.49 12.10 7.78
N LEU A 224 8.44 11.76 6.91
CA LEU A 224 9.20 12.78 6.17
C LEU A 224 8.29 13.59 5.24
N SER A 225 7.35 12.96 4.56
CA SER A 225 6.39 13.65 3.69
C SER A 225 5.57 14.66 4.50
N ALA A 226 5.05 14.25 5.66
CA ALA A 226 4.28 15.14 6.54
C ALA A 226 5.10 16.32 7.07
N MET A 227 6.39 16.10 7.39
CA MET A 227 7.30 17.16 7.88
C MET A 227 7.70 18.16 6.79
N VAL A 228 7.86 17.67 5.55
CA VAL A 228 8.32 18.50 4.41
C VAL A 228 7.14 19.11 3.64
N ALA A 229 5.92 18.65 3.91
CA ALA A 229 4.71 19.17 3.30
C ALA A 229 4.61 20.69 3.53
N LYS A 230 5.01 21.48 2.53
CA LYS A 230 4.70 22.91 2.50
C LYS A 230 3.20 23.05 2.33
N LYS A 231 2.55 23.83 3.21
CA LYS A 231 1.14 24.20 3.04
C LYS A 231 0.93 24.65 1.58
N PRO A 232 -0.09 24.14 0.89
CA PRO A 232 -0.40 24.61 -0.45
C PRO A 232 -0.61 26.13 -0.38
N THR A 233 0.11 26.88 -1.20
CA THR A 233 -0.10 28.32 -1.34
C THR A 233 -1.52 28.51 -1.89
N PRO A 234 -2.40 29.32 -1.26
CA PRO A 234 -3.72 29.57 -1.79
C PRO A 234 -3.56 30.12 -3.21
N GLN A 235 -4.10 29.44 -4.20
CA GLN A 235 -4.24 30.01 -5.52
C GLN A 235 -5.30 31.10 -5.40
N ASN A 236 -4.87 32.36 -5.48
CA ASN A 236 -5.79 33.48 -5.66
C ASN A 236 -6.49 33.29 -7.01
N HIS A 237 -7.78 33.05 -6.93
CA HIS A 237 -8.71 33.11 -8.06
C HIS A 237 -8.97 34.55 -8.45
#